data_e42ab5c06be2e86283f8ea3cc687a272
#
_entry.id   e42ab5c06be2e86283f8ea3cc687a272
#
_cell.length_a   1.000
_cell.length_b   1.000
_cell.length_c   1.000
_cell.angle_alpha   90.00
_cell.angle_beta   90.00
_cell.angle_gamma   90.00
#
_symmetry.space_group_name_H-M   'P 1'
#
loop_
_entity.id
_entity.type
_entity.pdbx_description
1 polymer ?
#
loop_
_entity_poly.entity_id
_entity_poly.type
_entity_poly.pdbx_seq_one_letter_code
_entity_poly.pdbx_strand_id
1 'polypeptide(L)'
;LPQAEKLAQRLAASAPGNQGLQIDYATLLQARGLPRAAEKKLKMAETLEPSNIELERQQAYVAMDLQEWRQMDLLADDVIARAPVDGSARRLDRLRNVHHLSELRLNAGKGLHSDNPVSGTHDLSWDATRYGPPVADNWRLFGGTRFAQGNFDEGKGSSRHLFAGIE
;
A
#
# COMPACT_ATOMS: atom_id res chain seq x y z
N LEU A 1 9.31 11.67 16.86
CA LEU A 1 9.74 10.36 16.35
C LEU A 1 11.23 10.04 16.57
N PRO A 2 12.23 10.95 16.35
CA PRO A 2 13.64 10.59 16.52
C PRO A 2 14.03 10.26 17.98
N GLN A 3 13.35 10.83 18.96
CA GLN A 3 13.61 10.55 20.39
C GLN A 3 13.06 9.17 20.78
N ALA A 4 11.86 8.83 20.32
CA ALA A 4 11.25 7.52 20.57
C ALA A 4 12.10 6.38 19.97
N GLU A 5 12.63 6.59 18.76
CA GLU A 5 13.52 5.61 18.14
C GLU A 5 14.82 5.40 18.91
N LYS A 6 15.48 6.48 19.32
CA LYS A 6 16.70 6.38 20.13
C LYS A 6 16.45 5.64 21.44
N LEU A 7 15.29 5.88 22.05
CA LEU A 7 14.90 5.17 23.28
C LEU A 7 14.66 3.69 23.00
N ALA A 8 13.85 3.36 22.00
CA ALA A 8 13.58 1.97 21.63
C ALA A 8 14.85 1.23 21.23
N GLN A 9 15.75 1.87 20.47
CA GLN A 9 17.05 1.31 20.12
C GLN A 9 17.88 0.98 21.36
N ARG A 10 17.94 1.89 22.34
CA ARG A 10 18.65 1.67 23.60
C ARG A 10 18.05 0.53 24.40
N LEU A 11 16.71 0.49 24.51
CA LEU A 11 16.00 -0.58 25.21
C LEU A 11 16.22 -1.94 24.55
N ALA A 12 16.08 -2.02 23.23
CA ALA A 12 16.34 -3.25 22.49
C ALA A 12 17.82 -3.71 22.58
N ALA A 13 18.77 -2.76 22.67
CA ALA A 13 20.17 -3.06 22.86
C ALA A 13 20.50 -3.50 24.29
N SER A 14 19.82 -2.96 25.29
CA SER A 14 20.02 -3.31 26.71
C SER A 14 19.47 -4.68 27.08
N ALA A 15 18.48 -5.17 26.34
CA ALA A 15 17.82 -6.46 26.55
C ALA A 15 17.65 -7.23 25.22
N PRO A 16 18.74 -7.70 24.61
CA PRO A 16 18.69 -8.35 23.29
C PRO A 16 17.88 -9.66 23.26
N GLY A 17 17.74 -10.32 24.40
CA GLY A 17 16.89 -11.51 24.57
C GLY A 17 15.41 -11.22 24.78
N ASN A 18 15.01 -9.95 24.90
CA ASN A 18 13.60 -9.60 25.03
C ASN A 18 12.97 -9.40 23.64
N GLN A 19 12.22 -10.39 23.20
CA GLN A 19 11.58 -10.40 21.89
C GLN A 19 10.61 -9.21 21.71
N GLY A 20 9.81 -8.90 22.76
CA GLY A 20 8.85 -7.78 22.69
C GLY A 20 9.53 -6.45 22.37
N LEU A 21 10.66 -6.14 23.02
CA LEU A 21 11.42 -4.93 22.72
C LEU A 21 12.01 -4.90 21.31
N GLN A 22 12.37 -6.06 20.75
CA GLN A 22 12.84 -6.15 19.36
C GLN A 22 11.68 -5.91 18.39
N ILE A 23 10.48 -6.43 18.67
CA ILE A 23 9.26 -6.19 17.89
C ILE A 23 8.86 -4.71 17.94
N ASP A 24 8.86 -4.09 19.13
CA ASP A 24 8.54 -2.67 19.30
C ASP A 24 9.52 -1.78 18.52
N TYR A 25 10.80 -2.09 18.57
CA TYR A 25 11.79 -1.35 17.80
C TYR A 25 11.61 -1.53 16.29
N ALA A 26 11.29 -2.74 15.82
CA ALA A 26 10.97 -2.98 14.42
C ALA A 26 9.72 -2.21 13.97
N THR A 27 8.68 -2.15 14.81
CA THR A 27 7.46 -1.37 14.55
C THR A 27 7.77 0.12 14.37
N LEU A 28 8.65 0.67 15.20
CA LEU A 28 9.09 2.06 15.04
C LEU A 28 9.91 2.30 13.78
N LEU A 29 10.76 1.36 13.38
CA LEU A 29 11.51 1.43 12.13
C LEU A 29 10.55 1.41 10.93
N GLN A 30 9.54 0.53 10.96
CA GLN A 30 8.50 0.49 9.94
C GLN A 30 7.73 1.81 9.86
N ALA A 31 7.28 2.35 10.98
CA ALA A 31 6.57 3.63 11.04
C ALA A 31 7.40 4.82 10.52
N ARG A 32 8.72 4.69 10.50
CA ARG A 32 9.64 5.66 9.89
C ARG A 32 9.89 5.45 8.40
N GLY A 33 9.25 4.47 7.77
CA GLY A 33 9.49 4.12 6.38
C GLY A 33 10.80 3.38 6.15
N LEU A 34 11.29 2.62 7.14
CA LEU A 34 12.49 1.80 7.06
C LEU A 34 12.16 0.29 7.15
N PRO A 35 11.30 -0.25 6.25
CA PRO A 35 10.79 -1.62 6.36
C PRO A 35 11.91 -2.67 6.25
N ARG A 36 12.96 -2.44 5.45
CA ARG A 36 14.11 -3.37 5.38
C ARG A 36 14.90 -3.45 6.69
N ALA A 37 15.00 -2.36 7.44
CA ALA A 37 15.63 -2.37 8.75
C ALA A 37 14.74 -3.07 9.78
N ALA A 38 13.42 -2.87 9.71
CA ALA A 38 12.44 -3.57 10.53
C ALA A 38 12.49 -5.08 10.29
N GLU A 39 12.50 -5.52 9.03
CA GLU A 39 12.61 -6.93 8.64
C GLU A 39 13.83 -7.62 9.28
N LYS A 40 15.01 -6.97 9.22
CA LYS A 40 16.24 -7.50 9.86
C LYS A 40 16.06 -7.69 11.36
N LYS A 41 15.37 -6.76 12.04
CA LYS A 41 15.12 -6.88 13.48
C LYS A 41 14.13 -7.98 13.81
N LEU A 42 13.08 -8.14 13.01
CA LEU A 42 12.10 -9.21 13.19
C LEU A 42 12.73 -10.60 12.93
N LYS A 43 13.60 -10.75 11.95
CA LYS A 43 14.36 -12.00 11.72
C LYS A 43 15.27 -12.35 12.90
N MET A 44 15.86 -11.36 13.56
CA MET A 44 16.61 -11.60 14.80
C MET A 44 15.67 -11.98 15.94
N ALA A 45 14.52 -11.33 16.08
CA ALA A 45 13.54 -11.63 17.12
C ALA A 45 12.93 -13.04 16.95
N GLU A 46 12.79 -13.51 15.72
CA GLU A 46 12.28 -14.85 15.38
C GLU A 46 13.16 -15.97 15.97
N THR A 47 14.47 -15.75 16.07
CA THR A 47 15.37 -16.72 16.68
C THR A 47 15.17 -16.91 18.19
N LEU A 48 14.50 -15.95 18.85
CA LEU A 48 14.21 -16.01 20.28
C LEU A 48 12.96 -16.86 20.57
N GLU A 49 11.88 -16.61 19.84
CA GLU A 49 10.61 -17.32 19.95
C GLU A 49 9.91 -17.34 18.58
N PRO A 50 10.10 -18.40 17.78
CA PRO A 50 9.58 -18.47 16.41
C PRO A 50 8.07 -18.49 16.31
N SER A 51 7.36 -19.01 17.32
CA SER A 51 5.91 -19.22 17.29
C SER A 51 5.09 -18.04 17.84
N ASN A 52 5.71 -16.89 18.06
CA ASN A 52 5.02 -15.71 18.58
C ASN A 52 4.14 -15.06 17.49
N ILE A 53 2.83 -15.06 17.73
CA ILE A 53 1.84 -14.52 16.79
C ILE A 53 2.00 -13.00 16.57
N GLU A 54 2.47 -12.27 17.57
CA GLU A 54 2.75 -10.83 17.45
C GLU A 54 3.90 -10.56 16.50
N LEU A 55 4.95 -11.39 16.59
CA LEU A 55 6.09 -11.34 15.68
C LEU A 55 5.63 -11.58 14.23
N GLU A 56 4.90 -12.66 13.99
CA GLU A 56 4.44 -13.02 12.64
C GLU A 56 3.50 -11.96 12.07
N ARG A 57 2.62 -11.41 12.88
CA ARG A 57 1.77 -10.30 12.49
C ARG A 57 2.59 -9.09 12.06
N GLN A 58 3.63 -8.73 12.82
CA GLN A 58 4.49 -7.61 12.48
C GLN A 58 5.33 -7.90 11.24
N GLN A 59 5.78 -9.13 11.05
CA GLN A 59 6.45 -9.58 9.82
C GLN A 59 5.53 -9.45 8.61
N ALA A 60 4.23 -9.79 8.74
CA ALA A 60 3.26 -9.63 7.66
C ALA A 60 3.06 -8.16 7.25
N TYR A 61 2.98 -7.24 8.22
CA TYR A 61 2.91 -5.81 7.91
C TYR A 61 4.17 -5.29 7.22
N VAL A 62 5.34 -5.73 7.65
CA VAL A 62 6.61 -5.35 7.01
C VAL A 62 6.72 -5.94 5.60
N ALA A 63 6.29 -7.18 5.38
CA ALA A 63 6.25 -7.81 4.06
C ALA A 63 5.32 -7.03 3.11
N MET A 64 4.17 -6.55 3.61
CA MET A 64 3.26 -5.68 2.84
C MET A 64 3.95 -4.39 2.40
N ASP A 65 4.66 -3.71 3.30
CA ASP A 65 5.38 -2.47 2.99
C ASP A 65 6.53 -2.68 2.00
N LEU A 66 7.10 -3.89 1.99
CA LEU A 66 8.12 -4.32 1.04
C LEU A 66 7.55 -4.84 -0.28
N GLN A 67 6.22 -4.90 -0.41
CA GLN A 67 5.50 -5.51 -1.54
C GLN A 67 5.84 -6.99 -1.74
N GLU A 68 6.22 -7.69 -0.69
CA GLU A 68 6.48 -9.13 -0.67
C GLU A 68 5.17 -9.88 -0.37
N TRP A 69 4.20 -9.75 -1.27
CA TRP A 69 2.80 -10.16 -1.06
C TRP A 69 2.64 -11.64 -0.78
N ARG A 70 3.42 -12.49 -1.44
CA ARG A 70 3.39 -13.93 -1.19
C ARG A 70 3.79 -14.28 0.25
N GLN A 71 4.80 -13.61 0.79
CA GLN A 71 5.21 -13.80 2.19
C GLN A 71 4.15 -13.24 3.14
N MET A 72 3.59 -12.09 2.81
CA MET A 72 2.49 -11.48 3.57
C MET A 72 1.29 -12.42 3.63
N ASP A 73 0.89 -13.06 2.53
CA ASP A 73 -0.23 -14.01 2.47
C ASP A 73 0.01 -15.22 3.38
N LEU A 74 1.19 -15.83 3.31
CA LEU A 74 1.55 -16.98 4.16
C LEU A 74 1.51 -16.65 5.65
N LEU A 75 2.09 -15.52 6.05
CA LEU A 75 2.09 -15.06 7.44
C LEU A 75 0.67 -14.69 7.91
N ALA A 76 -0.12 -14.04 7.05
CA ALA A 76 -1.49 -13.68 7.37
C ALA A 76 -2.38 -14.90 7.56
N ASP A 77 -2.23 -15.93 6.72
CA ASP A 77 -2.98 -17.19 6.86
C ASP A 77 -2.73 -17.85 8.21
N ASP A 78 -1.47 -17.89 8.65
CA ASP A 78 -1.11 -18.48 9.94
C ASP A 78 -1.65 -17.65 11.12
N VAL A 79 -1.48 -16.33 11.09
CA VAL A 79 -2.01 -15.41 12.12
C VAL A 79 -3.54 -15.53 12.24
N ILE A 80 -4.26 -15.56 11.11
CA ILE A 80 -5.73 -15.66 11.07
C ILE A 80 -6.18 -17.04 11.57
N ALA A 81 -5.50 -18.11 11.19
CA ALA A 81 -5.82 -19.46 11.64
C ALA A 81 -5.69 -19.61 13.16
N ARG A 82 -4.68 -18.99 13.76
CA ARG A 82 -4.42 -19.06 15.21
C ARG A 82 -5.26 -18.09 16.04
N ALA A 83 -5.65 -16.95 15.48
CA ALA A 83 -6.41 -15.92 16.20
C ALA A 83 -7.57 -15.32 15.35
N PRO A 84 -8.56 -16.11 14.94
CA PRO A 84 -9.61 -15.69 13.99
C PRO A 84 -10.54 -14.59 14.53
N VAL A 85 -10.64 -14.44 15.84
CA VAL A 85 -11.49 -13.43 16.48
C VAL A 85 -10.73 -12.15 16.85
N ASP A 86 -9.40 -12.17 16.78
CA ASP A 86 -8.60 -10.99 17.11
C ASP A 86 -8.79 -9.86 16.11
N GLY A 87 -8.98 -8.65 16.63
CA GLY A 87 -9.22 -7.46 15.81
C GLY A 87 -8.05 -7.10 14.90
N SER A 88 -6.81 -7.37 15.34
CA SER A 88 -5.60 -7.11 14.55
C SER A 88 -5.42 -8.15 13.43
N ALA A 89 -5.71 -9.42 13.68
CA ALA A 89 -5.73 -10.46 12.66
C ALA A 89 -6.78 -10.15 11.57
N ARG A 90 -7.97 -9.73 11.97
CA ARG A 90 -9.02 -9.29 11.02
C ARG A 90 -8.62 -8.05 10.22
N ARG A 91 -7.86 -7.14 10.83
CA ARG A 91 -7.33 -5.98 10.10
C ARG A 91 -6.31 -6.41 9.04
N LEU A 92 -5.42 -7.32 9.39
CA LEU A 92 -4.44 -7.90 8.47
C LEU A 92 -5.14 -8.59 7.29
N ASP A 93 -6.18 -9.39 7.56
CA ASP A 93 -7.00 -10.05 6.54
C ASP A 93 -7.66 -9.05 5.59
N ARG A 94 -8.24 -7.97 6.12
CA ARG A 94 -8.81 -6.91 5.28
C ARG A 94 -7.78 -6.26 4.38
N LEU A 95 -6.58 -5.97 4.87
CA LEU A 95 -5.51 -5.36 4.07
C LEU A 95 -5.05 -6.30 2.95
N ARG A 96 -4.91 -7.59 3.26
CA ARG A 96 -4.63 -8.63 2.28
C ARG A 96 -5.71 -8.69 1.20
N ASN A 97 -6.97 -8.75 1.61
CA ASN A 97 -8.10 -8.83 0.69
C ASN A 97 -8.20 -7.59 -0.21
N VAL A 98 -7.92 -6.40 0.32
CA VAL A 98 -7.89 -5.17 -0.49
C VAL A 98 -6.84 -5.25 -1.59
N HIS A 99 -5.67 -5.84 -1.34
CA HIS A 99 -4.65 -6.02 -2.37
C HIS A 99 -5.16 -6.89 -3.55
N HIS A 100 -5.98 -7.90 -3.27
CA HIS A 100 -6.52 -8.81 -4.29
C HIS A 100 -7.75 -8.27 -5.02
N LEU A 101 -8.26 -7.09 -4.68
CA LEU A 101 -9.42 -6.50 -5.35
C LEU A 101 -9.04 -5.83 -6.69
N SER A 102 -10.04 -5.76 -7.56
CA SER A 102 -10.00 -4.85 -8.71
C SER A 102 -10.25 -3.42 -8.25
N GLU A 103 -9.61 -2.46 -8.88
CA GLU A 103 -9.75 -1.04 -8.58
C GLU A 103 -10.36 -0.31 -9.78
N LEU A 104 -11.28 0.61 -9.52
CA LEU A 104 -11.81 1.54 -10.51
C LEU A 104 -11.50 2.97 -10.07
N ARG A 105 -10.70 3.67 -10.86
CA ARG A 105 -10.41 5.09 -10.65
C ARG A 105 -11.23 5.91 -11.63
N LEU A 106 -11.98 6.87 -11.10
CA LEU A 106 -12.76 7.82 -11.87
C LEU A 106 -12.33 9.23 -11.48
N ASN A 107 -11.95 10.02 -12.47
CA ASN A 107 -11.66 11.44 -12.29
C ASN A 107 -12.54 12.23 -13.24
N ALA A 108 -13.09 13.35 -12.78
CA ALA A 108 -13.84 14.29 -13.60
C ALA A 108 -13.47 15.71 -13.21
N GLY A 109 -13.28 16.54 -14.19
CA GLY A 109 -12.95 17.95 -14.04
C GLY A 109 -13.78 18.83 -14.97
N LYS A 110 -14.19 19.98 -14.48
CA LYS A 110 -14.84 21.01 -15.27
C LYS A 110 -14.17 22.35 -15.01
N GLY A 111 -13.62 22.95 -16.07
CA GLY A 111 -13.11 24.30 -16.00
C GLY A 111 -14.24 25.31 -15.98
N LEU A 112 -14.28 26.16 -14.95
CA LEU A 112 -15.30 27.18 -14.78
C LEU A 112 -14.92 28.51 -15.45
N HIS A 113 -13.62 28.80 -15.50
CA HIS A 113 -13.04 29.97 -16.14
C HIS A 113 -11.69 29.58 -16.72
N SER A 114 -11.53 29.64 -18.01
CA SER A 114 -10.23 29.39 -18.63
C SER A 114 -10.12 30.21 -19.92
N ASP A 115 -9.25 31.18 -19.91
CA ASP A 115 -8.69 31.80 -21.12
C ASP A 115 -7.44 31.04 -21.56
N ASN A 116 -7.38 29.75 -21.23
CA ASN A 116 -6.22 28.93 -21.57
C ASN A 116 -6.27 28.55 -23.06
N PRO A 117 -5.31 29.00 -23.88
CA PRO A 117 -5.30 28.69 -25.31
C PRO A 117 -5.13 27.19 -25.62
N VAL A 118 -4.71 26.39 -24.63
CA VAL A 118 -4.51 24.94 -24.79
C VAL A 118 -5.77 24.15 -24.44
N SER A 119 -6.50 24.54 -23.40
CA SER A 119 -7.68 23.81 -22.89
C SER A 119 -9.00 24.40 -23.35
N GLY A 120 -9.02 25.63 -23.92
CA GLY A 120 -10.23 26.33 -24.28
C GLY A 120 -11.01 26.85 -23.08
N THR A 121 -12.21 27.38 -23.34
CA THR A 121 -13.16 27.82 -22.30
C THR A 121 -14.18 26.71 -21.99
N HIS A 122 -14.63 26.61 -20.73
CA HIS A 122 -15.65 25.63 -20.30
C HIS A 122 -15.26 24.17 -20.66
N ASP A 123 -14.02 23.83 -20.37
CA ASP A 123 -13.51 22.50 -20.59
C ASP A 123 -14.19 21.47 -19.65
N LEU A 124 -14.49 20.33 -20.20
CA LEU A 124 -14.98 19.16 -19.49
C LEU A 124 -14.03 17.99 -19.78
N SER A 125 -13.51 17.40 -18.74
CA SER A 125 -12.68 16.22 -18.88
C SER A 125 -13.10 15.13 -17.88
N TRP A 126 -12.97 13.89 -18.27
CA TRP A 126 -13.08 12.77 -17.38
C TRP A 126 -12.17 11.63 -17.84
N ASP A 127 -11.71 10.85 -16.90
CA ASP A 127 -11.02 9.60 -17.15
C ASP A 127 -11.56 8.49 -16.24
N ALA A 128 -11.57 7.30 -16.79
CA ALA A 128 -11.93 6.09 -16.08
C ALA A 128 -10.85 5.04 -16.35
N THR A 129 -10.25 4.52 -15.29
CA THR A 129 -9.23 3.47 -15.37
C THR A 129 -9.63 2.32 -14.46
N ARG A 130 -9.69 1.13 -15.04
CA ARG A 130 -9.92 -0.11 -14.27
C ARG A 130 -8.62 -0.90 -14.20
N TYR A 131 -8.24 -1.25 -12.99
CA TYR A 131 -7.16 -2.18 -12.68
C TYR A 131 -7.75 -3.54 -12.33
N GLY A 132 -7.23 -4.59 -12.92
CA GLY A 132 -7.55 -5.97 -12.55
C GLY A 132 -6.96 -6.35 -11.19
N PRO A 133 -7.31 -7.53 -10.65
CA PRO A 133 -6.60 -8.09 -9.50
C PRO A 133 -5.14 -8.33 -9.87
N PRO A 134 -4.24 -8.39 -8.87
CA PRO A 134 -2.83 -8.65 -9.12
C PRO A 134 -2.62 -10.02 -9.78
N VAL A 135 -1.71 -10.07 -10.72
CA VAL A 135 -1.23 -11.29 -11.39
C VAL A 135 0.22 -11.48 -10.96
N ALA A 136 0.57 -12.71 -10.55
CA ALA A 136 1.89 -13.01 -9.99
C ALA A 136 2.30 -12.03 -8.86
N ASP A 137 1.35 -11.75 -7.96
CA ASP A 137 1.46 -10.97 -6.73
C ASP A 137 1.68 -9.46 -6.90
N ASN A 138 2.42 -9.03 -7.92
CA ASN A 138 2.87 -7.64 -8.05
C ASN A 138 2.43 -6.94 -9.33
N TRP A 139 1.91 -7.66 -10.33
CA TRP A 139 1.57 -7.09 -11.62
C TRP A 139 0.06 -6.90 -11.74
N ARG A 140 -0.37 -5.77 -12.25
CA ARG A 140 -1.78 -5.50 -12.56
C ARG A 140 -1.96 -5.12 -14.02
N LEU A 141 -2.91 -5.74 -14.66
CA LEU A 141 -3.39 -5.29 -15.96
C LEU A 141 -4.36 -4.13 -15.74
N PHE A 142 -4.22 -3.08 -16.51
CA PHE A 142 -5.16 -1.97 -16.48
C PHE A 142 -5.60 -1.56 -17.87
N GLY A 143 -6.78 -0.98 -17.95
CA GLY A 143 -7.32 -0.37 -19.15
C GLY A 143 -8.24 0.78 -18.80
N GLY A 144 -8.29 1.77 -19.67
CA GLY A 144 -9.08 2.95 -19.39
C GLY A 144 -9.40 3.78 -20.60
N THR A 145 -10.18 4.81 -20.35
CA THR A 145 -10.58 5.79 -21.34
C THR A 145 -10.47 7.19 -20.76
N ARG A 146 -10.06 8.11 -21.59
CA ARG A 146 -10.01 9.53 -21.27
C ARG A 146 -10.81 10.29 -22.30
N PHE A 147 -11.62 11.23 -21.83
CA PHE A 147 -12.37 12.17 -22.64
C PHE A 147 -12.03 13.59 -22.22
N ALA A 148 -11.87 14.47 -23.19
CA ALA A 148 -11.74 15.90 -22.97
C ALA A 148 -12.52 16.65 -24.05
N GLN A 149 -13.22 17.71 -23.65
CA GLN A 149 -13.93 18.61 -24.54
C GLN A 149 -13.67 20.05 -24.10
N GLY A 150 -13.42 20.91 -25.04
CA GLY A 150 -13.25 22.35 -24.78
C GLY A 150 -13.84 23.20 -25.91
N ASN A 151 -14.16 24.43 -25.59
CA ASN A 151 -14.57 25.44 -26.56
C ASN A 151 -13.39 26.34 -26.87
N PHE A 152 -13.03 26.44 -28.14
CA PHE A 152 -11.98 27.32 -28.67
C PHE A 152 -12.61 28.41 -29.53
N ASP A 153 -11.89 29.49 -29.81
CA ASP A 153 -12.36 30.56 -30.68
C ASP A 153 -12.74 30.09 -32.09
N GLU A 154 -12.09 29.01 -32.54
CA GLU A 154 -12.32 28.37 -33.85
C GLU A 154 -13.44 27.34 -33.85
N GLY A 155 -13.99 26.97 -32.66
CA GLY A 155 -15.06 25.97 -32.50
C GLY A 155 -14.91 25.04 -31.32
N LYS A 156 -15.74 23.99 -31.27
CA LYS A 156 -15.69 22.95 -30.22
C LYS A 156 -14.74 21.86 -30.59
N GLY A 157 -13.79 21.56 -29.71
CA GLY A 157 -12.89 20.42 -29.82
C GLY A 157 -13.27 19.31 -28.84
N SER A 158 -13.12 18.05 -29.26
CA SER A 158 -13.23 16.90 -28.36
C SER A 158 -12.14 15.88 -28.67
N SER A 159 -11.63 15.25 -27.62
CA SER A 159 -10.59 14.22 -27.69
C SER A 159 -11.03 12.99 -26.92
N ARG A 160 -10.81 11.80 -27.48
CA ARG A 160 -11.06 10.53 -26.83
C ARG A 160 -9.83 9.65 -26.97
N HIS A 161 -9.38 9.10 -25.84
CA HIS A 161 -8.24 8.18 -25.81
C HIS A 161 -8.64 6.89 -25.12
N LEU A 162 -8.23 5.77 -25.68
CA LEU A 162 -8.26 4.47 -25.03
C LEU A 162 -6.82 4.06 -24.74
N PHE A 163 -6.60 3.48 -23.58
CA PHE A 163 -5.29 3.01 -23.18
C PHE A 163 -5.39 1.73 -22.36
N ALA A 164 -4.35 0.92 -22.42
CA ALA A 164 -4.19 -0.28 -21.63
C ALA A 164 -2.71 -0.51 -21.34
N GLY A 165 -2.41 -1.23 -20.28
CA GLY A 165 -1.03 -1.51 -19.88
C GLY A 165 -0.93 -2.48 -18.73
N ILE A 166 0.29 -2.61 -18.24
CA ILE A 166 0.67 -3.42 -17.08
C ILE A 166 1.41 -2.49 -16.13
N GLU A 167 1.06 -2.54 -14.87
CA GLU A 167 1.69 -1.79 -13.78
C GLU A 167 2.38 -2.76 -12.81
#